data_daf1dbabef91fd11478eeff90dfe6635
#
_entry.id   daf1dbabef91fd11478eeff90dfe6635
#
_cell.length_a   1.000
_cell.length_b   1.000
_cell.length_c   1.000
_cell.angle_alpha   90.00
_cell.angle_beta   90.00
_cell.angle_gamma   90.00
#
_symmetry.space_group_name_H-M   'P 1'
#
loop_
_entity.id
_entity.type
_entity.pdbx_description
1 polymer ?
#
loop_
_entity_poly.entity_id
_entity_poly.type
_entity_poly.pdbx_seq_one_letter_code
_entity_poly.pdbx_strand_id
1 'polypeptide(L)'
;MKLEPNLWFDEVVKTYHLISPHIHHTQMVTCPDLNEELDGRYLFKPESLQITGSFKVRGALSVISRLTKDELKRGVIAYSSGNHAQGVAHAAKVFNTPATVVMPKDAPERKIANARALGCLLYTSPSPRDQ
;
A
#
# COMPACT_ATOMS: atom_id res chain seq x y z
N MET A 1 -17.50 12.12 14.09
CA MET A 1 -16.74 11.65 15.27
C MET A 1 -15.43 12.42 15.30
N LYS A 2 -15.26 13.36 16.24
CA LYS A 2 -13.97 14.02 16.46
C LYS A 2 -13.09 13.03 17.22
N LEU A 3 -12.04 12.54 16.59
CA LEU A 3 -11.05 11.68 17.25
C LEU A 3 -10.11 12.59 18.05
N GLU A 4 -9.87 12.24 19.30
CA GLU A 4 -8.89 12.92 20.14
C GLU A 4 -7.48 12.82 19.46
N PRO A 5 -6.71 13.91 19.38
CA PRO A 5 -5.44 13.93 18.68
C PRO A 5 -4.45 12.83 19.13
N ASN A 6 -4.45 12.49 20.40
CA ASN A 6 -3.56 11.47 20.97
C ASN A 6 -3.94 10.05 20.52
N LEU A 7 -5.23 9.77 20.30
CA LEU A 7 -5.70 8.45 19.87
C LEU A 7 -5.18 8.09 18.47
N TRP A 8 -5.09 9.07 17.56
CA TRP A 8 -4.54 8.87 16.23
C TRP A 8 -3.06 8.51 16.24
N PHE A 9 -2.27 9.20 17.06
CA PHE A 9 -0.84 8.96 17.14
C PHE A 9 -0.54 7.57 17.70
N ASP A 10 -1.23 7.16 18.76
CA ASP A 10 -1.07 5.84 19.36
C ASP A 10 -1.41 4.71 18.36
N GLU A 11 -2.47 4.89 17.57
CA GLU A 11 -2.83 3.91 16.53
C GLU A 11 -1.79 3.87 15.39
N VAL A 12 -1.21 5.01 15.02
CA VAL A 12 -0.09 5.06 14.06
C VAL A 12 1.12 4.31 14.61
N VAL A 13 1.48 4.52 15.87
CA VAL A 13 2.62 3.84 16.51
C VAL A 13 2.38 2.33 16.61
N LYS A 14 1.20 1.90 17.06
CA LYS A 14 0.82 0.47 17.10
C LYS A 14 0.91 -0.15 15.70
N THR A 15 0.38 0.54 14.70
CA THR A 15 0.44 0.09 13.31
C THR A 15 1.86 -0.02 12.81
N TYR A 16 2.71 0.98 13.12
CA TYR A 16 4.11 0.96 12.76
C TYR A 16 4.82 -0.30 13.30
N HIS A 17 4.61 -0.64 14.56
CA HIS A 17 5.19 -1.85 15.15
C HIS A 17 4.73 -3.14 14.45
N LEU A 18 3.48 -3.21 14.03
CA LEU A 18 2.95 -4.36 13.30
C LEU A 18 3.56 -4.54 11.91
N ILE A 19 3.75 -3.44 11.18
CA ILE A 19 4.20 -3.50 9.78
C ILE A 19 5.71 -3.32 9.61
N SER A 20 6.40 -2.80 10.61
CA SER A 20 7.83 -2.47 10.59
C SER A 20 8.73 -3.62 10.10
N PRO A 21 8.50 -4.90 10.47
CA PRO A 21 9.31 -6.01 9.95
C PRO A 21 9.14 -6.29 8.45
N HIS A 22 8.12 -5.72 7.82
CA HIS A 22 7.67 -6.02 6.46
C HIS A 22 7.78 -4.85 5.49
N ILE A 23 8.50 -3.78 5.88
CA ILE A 23 8.66 -2.58 5.07
C ILE A 23 10.11 -2.13 5.04
N HIS A 24 10.48 -1.35 4.03
CA HIS A 24 11.71 -0.61 4.06
C HIS A 24 11.60 0.62 4.97
N HIS A 25 12.60 0.84 5.81
CA HIS A 25 12.73 2.07 6.60
C HIS A 25 13.35 3.16 5.73
N THR A 26 12.55 3.74 4.84
CA THR A 26 12.99 4.81 3.95
C THR A 26 13.47 6.01 4.75
N GLN A 27 14.67 6.51 4.46
CA GLN A 27 15.23 7.68 5.14
C GLN A 27 14.48 8.95 4.78
N MET A 28 14.44 9.90 5.72
CA MET A 28 14.02 11.25 5.42
C MET A 28 15.19 11.99 4.75
N VAL A 29 14.89 12.70 3.67
CA VAL A 29 15.85 13.54 2.96
C VAL A 29 15.42 15.00 3.01
N THR A 30 16.38 15.90 2.98
CA THR A 30 16.16 17.34 2.90
C THR A 30 16.93 17.92 1.73
N CYS A 31 16.51 19.06 1.23
CA CYS A 31 17.17 19.83 0.20
C CYS A 31 17.47 21.22 0.77
N PRO A 32 18.73 21.54 1.07
CA PRO A 32 19.12 22.84 1.64
C PRO A 32 18.68 24.03 0.77
N ASP A 33 18.90 23.95 -0.54
CA ASP A 33 18.56 25.01 -1.48
C ASP A 33 17.04 25.29 -1.48
N LEU A 34 16.21 24.25 -1.42
CA LEU A 34 14.77 24.38 -1.33
C LEU A 34 14.32 24.97 0.01
N ASN A 35 15.00 24.60 1.10
CA ASN A 35 14.72 25.16 2.42
C ASN A 35 15.01 26.67 2.47
N GLU A 36 16.07 27.11 1.81
CA GLU A 36 16.43 28.52 1.70
C GLU A 36 15.44 29.27 0.80
N GLU A 37 15.13 28.74 -0.37
CA GLU A 37 14.21 29.34 -1.33
C GLU A 37 12.80 29.54 -0.77
N LEU A 38 12.31 28.56 0.01
CA LEU A 38 10.95 28.57 0.55
C LEU A 38 10.88 29.02 2.03
N ASP A 39 11.97 29.52 2.59
CA ASP A 39 12.08 29.96 3.98
C ASP A 39 11.45 28.95 4.96
N GLY A 40 11.90 27.69 4.89
CA GLY A 40 11.31 26.65 5.71
C GLY A 40 12.18 25.40 5.86
N ARG A 41 11.75 24.47 6.72
CA ARG A 41 12.40 23.16 6.89
C ARG A 41 11.53 22.08 6.23
N TYR A 42 11.90 21.67 5.04
CA TYR A 42 11.20 20.65 4.26
C TYR A 42 11.89 19.30 4.36
N LEU A 43 11.12 18.29 4.69
CA LEU A 43 11.58 16.90 4.81
C LEU A 43 10.77 16.03 3.85
N PHE A 44 11.46 15.26 3.03
CA PHE A 44 10.86 14.37 2.05
C PHE A 44 11.00 12.92 2.51
N LYS A 45 9.89 12.17 2.46
CA LYS A 45 9.87 10.73 2.67
C LYS A 45 9.75 10.02 1.33
N PRO A 46 10.86 9.53 0.73
CA PRO A 46 10.85 8.99 -0.63
C PRO A 46 10.24 7.58 -0.68
N GLU A 47 8.94 7.48 -0.60
CA GLU A 47 8.21 6.20 -0.65
C GLU A 47 8.22 5.53 -2.05
N SER A 48 8.81 6.17 -3.06
CA SER A 48 9.23 5.52 -4.31
C SER A 48 10.30 4.44 -4.08
N LEU A 49 11.05 4.53 -2.98
CA LEU A 49 12.04 3.54 -2.54
C LEU A 49 11.44 2.43 -1.66
N GLN A 50 10.14 2.44 -1.41
CA GLN A 50 9.46 1.40 -0.66
C GLN A 50 9.35 0.10 -1.48
N ILE A 51 9.14 -1.05 -0.82
CA ILE A 51 9.11 -2.40 -1.41
C ILE A 51 8.31 -2.49 -2.70
N THR A 52 7.14 -1.84 -2.77
CA THR A 52 6.28 -1.85 -3.97
C THR A 52 6.38 -0.55 -4.78
N GLY A 53 7.44 0.24 -4.56
CA GLY A 53 7.64 1.53 -5.23
C GLY A 53 6.64 2.61 -4.82
N SER A 54 5.94 2.44 -3.69
CA SER A 54 4.99 3.42 -3.17
C SER A 54 4.60 3.16 -1.70
N PHE A 55 4.05 4.18 -1.04
CA PHE A 55 3.55 4.09 0.34
C PHE A 55 2.35 3.12 0.51
N LYS A 56 1.70 2.68 -0.55
CA LYS A 56 0.47 1.88 -0.49
C LYS A 56 0.63 0.56 0.25
N VAL A 57 1.81 -0.03 0.23
CA VAL A 57 2.12 -1.25 0.96
C VAL A 57 1.91 -1.10 2.47
N ARG A 58 2.15 0.08 3.03
CA ARG A 58 1.95 0.35 4.48
C ARG A 58 0.50 0.16 4.88
N GLY A 59 -0.43 0.76 4.13
CA GLY A 59 -1.86 0.61 4.39
C GLY A 59 -2.35 -0.82 4.18
N ALA A 60 -1.89 -1.49 3.14
CA ALA A 60 -2.25 -2.88 2.88
C ALA A 60 -1.77 -3.82 4.00
N LEU A 61 -0.52 -3.71 4.43
CA LEU A 61 0.02 -4.47 5.57
C LEU A 61 -0.74 -4.14 6.85
N SER A 62 -1.05 -2.87 7.11
CA SER A 62 -1.81 -2.44 8.28
C SER A 62 -3.18 -3.11 8.40
N VAL A 63 -3.89 -3.26 7.29
CA VAL A 63 -5.21 -3.92 7.28
C VAL A 63 -5.06 -5.43 7.39
N ILE A 64 -4.25 -6.04 6.54
CA ILE A 64 -4.16 -7.50 6.44
C ILE A 64 -3.53 -8.10 7.70
N SER A 65 -2.59 -7.42 8.36
CA SER A 65 -2.01 -7.88 9.61
C SER A 65 -3.00 -8.01 10.79
N ARG A 66 -4.17 -7.38 10.68
CA ARG A 66 -5.21 -7.39 11.71
C ARG A 66 -6.34 -8.38 11.43
N LEU A 67 -6.31 -9.05 10.29
CA LEU A 67 -7.32 -10.04 9.94
C LEU A 67 -7.19 -11.28 10.83
N THR A 68 -8.31 -11.84 11.21
CA THR A 68 -8.38 -13.13 11.91
C THR A 68 -7.91 -14.27 11.01
N LYS A 69 -7.56 -15.41 11.60
CA LYS A 69 -7.16 -16.60 10.84
C LYS A 69 -8.22 -17.04 9.81
N ASP A 70 -9.50 -16.89 10.14
CA ASP A 70 -10.57 -17.29 9.23
C ASP A 70 -10.79 -16.26 8.11
N GLU A 71 -10.57 -14.97 8.37
CA GLU A 71 -10.55 -13.94 7.34
C GLU A 71 -9.37 -14.13 6.39
N LEU A 72 -8.17 -14.41 6.91
CA LEU A 72 -7.01 -14.73 6.09
C LEU A 72 -7.23 -15.95 5.19
N LYS A 73 -7.91 -17.00 5.69
CA LYS A 73 -8.27 -18.17 4.85
C LYS A 73 -9.23 -17.81 3.70
N ARG A 74 -10.18 -16.91 3.95
CA ARG A 74 -11.12 -16.45 2.90
C ARG A 74 -10.44 -15.58 1.85
N GLY A 75 -9.34 -14.93 2.20
CA GLY A 75 -8.60 -14.06 1.32
C GLY A 75 -9.11 -12.62 1.30
N VAL A 76 -8.46 -11.81 0.49
CA VAL A 76 -8.75 -10.39 0.32
C VAL A 76 -9.06 -10.06 -1.13
N ILE A 77 -9.91 -9.07 -1.34
CA ILE A 77 -10.22 -8.54 -2.67
C ILE A 77 -9.96 -7.05 -2.72
N ALA A 78 -9.39 -6.56 -3.82
CA ALA A 78 -9.20 -5.15 -4.07
C ALA A 78 -9.51 -4.79 -5.51
N TYR A 79 -10.12 -3.61 -5.72
CA TYR A 79 -10.28 -3.00 -7.03
C TYR A 79 -9.23 -1.92 -7.22
N SER A 80 -8.24 -2.17 -8.06
CA SER A 80 -7.19 -1.19 -8.36
C SER A 80 -6.32 -1.64 -9.53
N SER A 81 -5.99 -0.72 -10.42
CA SER A 81 -5.00 -0.92 -11.49
C SER A 81 -3.63 -0.33 -11.17
N GLY A 82 -3.40 0.12 -9.95
CA GLY A 82 -2.21 0.90 -9.60
C GLY A 82 -1.42 0.36 -8.41
N ASN A 83 -0.78 1.27 -7.71
CA ASN A 83 0.10 0.98 -6.57
C ASN A 83 -0.64 0.28 -5.41
N HIS A 84 -1.96 0.52 -5.27
CA HIS A 84 -2.74 -0.17 -4.23
C HIS A 84 -2.84 -1.67 -4.51
N ALA A 85 -3.07 -2.07 -5.77
CA ALA A 85 -3.07 -3.47 -6.17
C ALA A 85 -1.76 -4.19 -5.80
N GLN A 86 -0.63 -3.56 -6.08
CA GLN A 86 0.69 -4.09 -5.74
C GLN A 86 0.90 -4.17 -4.23
N GLY A 87 0.46 -3.16 -3.49
CA GLY A 87 0.51 -3.16 -2.03
C GLY A 87 -0.29 -4.30 -1.41
N VAL A 88 -1.55 -4.51 -1.89
CA VAL A 88 -2.41 -5.61 -1.43
C VAL A 88 -1.79 -6.97 -1.78
N ALA A 89 -1.31 -7.14 -3.01
CA ALA A 89 -0.67 -8.36 -3.46
C ALA A 89 0.55 -8.73 -2.60
N HIS A 90 1.42 -7.75 -2.32
CA HIS A 90 2.58 -7.95 -1.47
C HIS A 90 2.18 -8.32 -0.03
N ALA A 91 1.26 -7.58 0.56
CA ALA A 91 0.80 -7.84 1.92
C ALA A 91 0.12 -9.21 2.05
N ALA A 92 -0.68 -9.60 1.06
CA ALA A 92 -1.30 -10.92 1.00
C ALA A 92 -0.27 -12.04 0.97
N LYS A 93 0.82 -11.86 0.20
CA LYS A 93 1.94 -12.81 0.17
C LYS A 93 2.63 -12.91 1.52
N VAL A 94 2.88 -11.78 2.20
CA VAL A 94 3.52 -11.75 3.54
C VAL A 94 2.71 -12.54 4.56
N PHE A 95 1.38 -12.39 4.55
CA PHE A 95 0.49 -13.06 5.51
C PHE A 95 -0.11 -14.39 5.00
N ASN A 96 0.40 -14.90 3.86
CA ASN A 96 -0.03 -16.15 3.25
C ASN A 96 -1.57 -16.25 3.10
N THR A 97 -2.18 -15.19 2.57
CA THR A 97 -3.62 -15.11 2.31
C THR A 97 -3.89 -15.00 0.82
N PRO A 98 -4.93 -15.65 0.27
CA PRO A 98 -5.32 -15.48 -1.11
C PRO A 98 -5.67 -14.00 -1.41
N ALA A 99 -5.25 -13.50 -2.57
CA ALA A 99 -5.60 -12.16 -3.00
C ALA A 99 -6.23 -12.16 -4.39
N THR A 100 -7.36 -11.48 -4.49
CA THR A 100 -8.03 -11.21 -5.76
C THR A 100 -7.92 -9.72 -6.07
N VAL A 101 -7.41 -9.40 -7.25
CA VAL A 101 -7.34 -8.01 -7.71
C VAL A 101 -8.22 -7.86 -8.93
N VAL A 102 -9.16 -6.94 -8.87
CA VAL A 102 -10.00 -6.55 -9.99
C VAL A 102 -9.39 -5.30 -10.62
N MET A 103 -9.12 -5.36 -11.92
CA MET A 103 -8.56 -4.24 -12.70
C MET A 103 -9.49 -3.93 -13.90
N PRO A 104 -9.52 -2.66 -14.37
CA PRO A 104 -10.10 -2.37 -15.66
C PRO A 104 -9.37 -3.15 -16.77
N LYS A 105 -10.08 -3.55 -17.81
CA LYS A 105 -9.50 -4.32 -18.94
C LYS A 105 -8.44 -3.52 -19.71
N ASP A 106 -8.51 -2.19 -19.66
CA ASP A 106 -7.58 -1.23 -20.25
C ASP A 106 -6.39 -0.85 -19.32
N ALA A 107 -6.24 -1.59 -18.21
CA ALA A 107 -5.10 -1.37 -17.32
C ALA A 107 -3.76 -1.64 -18.05
N PRO A 108 -2.70 -0.86 -17.77
CA PRO A 108 -1.40 -1.06 -18.39
C PRO A 108 -0.87 -2.49 -18.17
N GLU A 109 -0.43 -3.15 -19.24
CA GLU A 109 0.06 -4.55 -19.21
C GLU A 109 1.13 -4.79 -18.14
N ARG A 110 2.05 -3.84 -17.94
CA ARG A 110 3.08 -3.93 -16.90
C ARG A 110 2.49 -4.07 -15.50
N LYS A 111 1.38 -3.38 -15.22
CA LYS A 111 0.71 -3.45 -13.91
C LYS A 111 -0.02 -4.77 -13.71
N ILE A 112 -0.63 -5.27 -14.79
CA ILE A 112 -1.26 -6.60 -14.83
C ILE A 112 -0.19 -7.68 -14.56
N ALA A 113 0.93 -7.62 -15.27
CA ALA A 113 2.04 -8.57 -15.11
C ALA A 113 2.61 -8.55 -13.68
N ASN A 114 2.81 -7.37 -13.09
CA ASN A 114 3.30 -7.24 -11.72
C ASN A 114 2.35 -7.85 -10.69
N ALA A 115 1.03 -7.64 -10.82
CA ALA A 115 0.06 -8.22 -9.90
C ALA A 115 0.01 -9.77 -10.02
N ARG A 116 0.09 -10.31 -11.24
CA ARG A 116 0.21 -11.77 -11.47
C ARG A 116 1.50 -12.34 -10.88
N ALA A 117 2.63 -11.66 -11.06
CA ALA A 117 3.91 -12.10 -10.52
C ALA A 117 3.93 -12.15 -8.96
N LEU A 118 3.06 -11.36 -8.32
CA LEU A 118 2.86 -11.41 -6.87
C LEU A 118 1.87 -12.50 -6.41
N GLY A 119 1.35 -13.31 -7.36
CA GLY A 119 0.48 -14.45 -7.04
C GLY A 119 -1.00 -14.10 -6.88
N CYS A 120 -1.43 -12.93 -7.34
CA CYS A 120 -2.84 -12.55 -7.25
C CYS A 120 -3.67 -13.18 -8.37
N LEU A 121 -4.90 -13.58 -8.03
CA LEU A 121 -5.92 -13.85 -9.01
C LEU A 121 -6.42 -12.52 -9.60
N LEU A 122 -6.38 -12.41 -10.92
CA LEU A 122 -6.76 -11.18 -11.62
C LEU A 122 -8.11 -11.38 -12.33
N TYR A 123 -9.03 -10.47 -12.04
CA TYR A 123 -10.24 -10.28 -12.82
C TYR A 123 -10.20 -8.94 -13.56
N THR A 124 -10.69 -8.93 -14.77
CA THR A 124 -10.86 -7.69 -15.54
C THR A 124 -12.33 -7.31 -15.58
N SER A 125 -12.63 -6.05 -15.28
CA SER A 125 -13.96 -5.47 -15.43
C SER A 125 -14.00 -4.50 -16.61
N PRO A 126 -15.16 -4.21 -17.20
CA PRO A 126 -15.31 -3.09 -18.13
C PRO A 126 -14.77 -1.80 -17.50
N SER A 127 -14.11 -0.97 -18.32
CA SER A 127 -13.66 0.33 -17.83
C SER A 127 -14.89 1.20 -17.51
N PRO A 128 -14.86 2.02 -16.43
CA PRO A 128 -15.93 3.00 -16.18
C PRO A 128 -16.14 3.99 -17.33
N ARG A 129 -15.18 4.09 -18.26
CA ARG A 129 -15.28 4.93 -19.48
C ARG A 129 -16.06 4.27 -20.60
N ASP A 130 -16.38 2.98 -20.48
CA ASP A 130 -17.13 2.22 -21.47
C ASP A 130 -18.65 2.19 -21.13
N GLN A 131 -19.06 2.90 -20.09
CA GLN A 131 -20.44 3.12 -19.64
C GLN A 131 -20.84 4.58 -19.81
#